data_a739e4f150708a130e672f5573114038
#
_entry.id   a739e4f150708a130e672f5573114038
#
_cell.length_a   1.000
_cell.length_b   1.000
_cell.length_c   1.000
_cell.angle_alpha   90.00
_cell.angle_beta   90.00
_cell.angle_gamma   90.00
#
_symmetry.space_group_name_H-M   'P 1'
#
loop_
_entity.id
_entity.type
_entity.pdbx_description
1 polymer ?
#
loop_
_entity_poly.entity_id
_entity_poly.type
_entity_poly.pdbx_seq_one_letter_code
_entity_poly.pdbx_strand_id
1 'polypeptide(L)'
;LLFSGTVATNLMVAKPDATEEEMCDAVTIAQAADFVLNSEEGLNMPIAQGGDNVSGGQRQRLSIARAIVKPRPIYVFDDSFSALDFKTDSSLRQALRPRIAGSTVLIITQRISTAKNSDQIIVMDNGRVVGKGNHRDLMESCTTYQEIASSQLTAEELA
;
A
#
# COMPACT_ATOMS: atom_id res chain seq x y z
N LEU A 1 -7.59 8.56 3.82
CA LEU A 1 -8.25 9.03 5.05
C LEU A 1 -9.21 7.97 5.58
N LEU A 2 -9.25 7.78 6.91
CA LEU A 2 -10.28 6.99 7.58
C LEU A 2 -11.44 7.89 8.02
N PHE A 3 -12.63 7.31 8.10
CA PHE A 3 -13.83 7.99 8.58
C PHE A 3 -14.07 7.66 10.05
N SER A 4 -14.73 8.56 10.78
CA SER A 4 -15.20 8.27 12.14
C SER A 4 -16.22 7.13 12.12
N GLY A 5 -16.14 6.27 13.13
CA GLY A 5 -17.00 5.08 13.25
C GLY A 5 -16.20 3.89 13.76
N THR A 6 -16.28 2.75 13.11
CA THR A 6 -15.54 1.54 13.46
C THR A 6 -14.68 1.04 12.30
N VAL A 7 -13.84 0.04 12.53
CA VAL A 7 -13.13 -0.65 11.44
C VAL A 7 -14.14 -1.21 10.44
N ALA A 8 -15.18 -1.92 10.91
CA ALA A 8 -16.23 -2.46 10.04
C ALA A 8 -16.88 -1.38 9.18
N THR A 9 -17.31 -0.26 9.76
CA THR A 9 -17.96 0.83 8.99
C THR A 9 -17.03 1.44 7.96
N ASN A 10 -15.72 1.52 8.24
CA ASN A 10 -14.72 1.97 7.26
C ASN A 10 -14.59 1.00 6.07
N LEU A 11 -14.60 -0.31 6.31
CA LEU A 11 -14.55 -1.32 5.25
C LEU A 11 -15.82 -1.33 4.41
N MET A 12 -16.99 -1.17 5.05
CA MET A 12 -18.30 -1.09 4.40
C MET A 12 -18.45 0.11 3.47
N VAL A 13 -17.63 1.16 3.61
CA VAL A 13 -17.58 2.26 2.63
C VAL A 13 -17.24 1.74 1.23
N ALA A 14 -16.34 0.78 1.13
CA ALA A 14 -15.94 0.18 -0.16
C ALA A 14 -16.87 -0.97 -0.60
N LYS A 15 -17.46 -1.71 0.36
CA LYS A 15 -18.38 -2.81 0.15
C LYS A 15 -19.46 -2.80 1.23
N PRO A 16 -20.63 -2.15 0.98
CA PRO A 16 -21.69 -2.00 1.99
C PRO A 16 -22.26 -3.34 2.51
N ASP A 17 -22.21 -4.38 1.70
CA ASP A 17 -22.64 -5.75 1.96
C ASP A 17 -21.50 -6.69 2.35
N ALA A 18 -20.36 -6.16 2.80
CA ALA A 18 -19.23 -6.98 3.22
C ALA A 18 -19.61 -7.88 4.40
N THR A 19 -19.36 -9.17 4.26
CA THR A 19 -19.52 -10.13 5.36
C THR A 19 -18.38 -9.96 6.38
N GLU A 20 -18.61 -10.46 7.60
CA GLU A 20 -17.57 -10.45 8.64
C GLU A 20 -16.31 -11.21 8.18
N GLU A 21 -16.49 -12.33 7.49
CA GLU A 21 -15.40 -13.14 6.93
C GLU A 21 -14.57 -12.33 5.91
N GLU A 22 -15.22 -11.63 4.99
CA GLU A 22 -14.54 -10.77 4.01
C GLU A 22 -13.79 -9.60 4.64
N MET A 23 -14.35 -9.03 5.70
CA MET A 23 -13.70 -7.97 6.47
C MET A 23 -12.49 -8.49 7.24
N CYS A 24 -12.59 -9.64 7.90
CA CYS A 24 -11.48 -10.29 8.59
C CYS A 24 -10.36 -10.68 7.62
N ASP A 25 -10.70 -11.21 6.44
CA ASP A 25 -9.73 -11.54 5.38
C ASP A 25 -8.99 -10.28 4.92
N ALA A 26 -9.70 -9.20 4.62
CA ALA A 26 -9.09 -7.94 4.20
C ALA A 26 -8.17 -7.33 5.27
N VAL A 27 -8.56 -7.38 6.54
CA VAL A 27 -7.76 -6.93 7.68
C VAL A 27 -6.50 -7.78 7.83
N THR A 28 -6.60 -9.10 7.64
CA THR A 28 -5.49 -10.04 7.72
C THR A 28 -4.49 -9.81 6.59
N ILE A 29 -4.95 -9.71 5.35
CA ILE A 29 -4.10 -9.40 4.19
C ILE A 29 -3.38 -8.06 4.38
N ALA A 30 -4.07 -7.05 4.91
CA ALA A 30 -3.49 -5.74 5.19
C ALA A 30 -2.55 -5.72 6.41
N GLN A 31 -2.24 -6.87 7.01
CA GLN A 31 -1.39 -6.99 8.21
C GLN A 31 -1.92 -6.20 9.41
N ALA A 32 -3.25 -6.05 9.52
CA ALA A 32 -3.90 -5.30 10.59
C ALA A 32 -4.55 -6.20 11.66
N ALA A 33 -4.46 -7.52 11.51
CA ALA A 33 -5.07 -8.49 12.43
C ALA A 33 -4.54 -8.36 13.86
N ASP A 34 -3.26 -8.05 14.02
CA ASP A 34 -2.56 -7.93 15.30
C ASP A 34 -3.22 -6.91 16.24
N PHE A 35 -3.69 -5.79 15.73
CA PHE A 35 -4.30 -4.72 16.52
C PHE A 35 -5.82 -4.62 16.37
N VAL A 36 -6.40 -5.23 15.34
CA VAL A 36 -7.86 -5.24 15.14
C VAL A 36 -8.47 -6.51 15.70
N LEU A 37 -8.10 -7.68 15.17
CA LEU A 37 -8.77 -8.93 15.52
C LEU A 37 -8.39 -9.47 16.89
N ASN A 38 -7.23 -9.06 17.42
CA ASN A 38 -6.80 -9.40 18.78
C ASN A 38 -7.25 -8.37 19.84
N SER A 39 -7.92 -7.28 19.44
CA SER A 39 -8.54 -6.36 20.39
C SER A 39 -9.88 -6.91 20.91
N GLU A 40 -10.33 -6.44 22.07
CA GLU A 40 -11.62 -6.85 22.63
C GLU A 40 -12.81 -6.45 21.73
N GLU A 41 -12.68 -5.33 21.02
CA GLU A 41 -13.71 -4.80 20.14
C GLU A 41 -13.69 -5.43 18.73
N GLY A 42 -12.58 -6.05 18.31
CA GLY A 42 -12.44 -6.64 16.99
C GLY A 42 -12.76 -5.64 15.87
N LEU A 43 -13.60 -6.03 14.93
CA LEU A 43 -14.06 -5.16 13.84
C LEU A 43 -14.87 -3.93 14.31
N ASN A 44 -15.37 -3.93 15.56
CA ASN A 44 -16.04 -2.80 16.18
C ASN A 44 -15.08 -1.80 16.82
N MET A 45 -13.76 -2.02 16.74
CA MET A 45 -12.75 -1.10 17.23
C MET A 45 -13.04 0.32 16.71
N PRO A 46 -13.15 1.33 17.62
CA PRO A 46 -13.51 2.69 17.23
C PRO A 46 -12.39 3.38 16.47
N ILE A 47 -12.77 4.09 15.42
CA ILE A 47 -11.90 4.95 14.60
C ILE A 47 -12.36 6.38 14.74
N ALA A 48 -11.46 7.26 15.20
CA ALA A 48 -11.72 8.69 15.23
C ALA A 48 -11.67 9.31 13.83
N GLN A 49 -12.17 10.52 13.68
CA GLN A 49 -12.09 11.27 12.42
C GLN A 49 -10.65 11.35 11.92
N GLY A 50 -10.42 10.97 10.66
CA GLY A 50 -9.07 10.93 10.08
C GLY A 50 -8.17 9.79 10.59
N GLY A 51 -8.61 9.00 11.57
CA GLY A 51 -7.83 7.95 12.21
C GLY A 51 -6.84 8.49 13.24
N ASP A 52 -7.18 9.57 13.95
CA ASP A 52 -6.27 10.23 14.91
C ASP A 52 -5.96 9.37 16.15
N ASN A 53 -6.78 8.37 16.44
CA ASN A 53 -6.58 7.43 17.54
C ASN A 53 -5.75 6.18 17.16
N VAL A 54 -5.27 6.08 15.94
CA VAL A 54 -4.39 5.00 15.47
C VAL A 54 -3.08 5.55 14.91
N SER A 55 -2.02 4.74 14.96
CA SER A 55 -0.72 5.14 14.43
C SER A 55 -0.75 5.33 12.90
N GLY A 56 0.24 6.04 12.34
CA GLY A 56 0.35 6.24 10.89
C GLY A 56 0.37 4.91 10.11
N GLY A 57 1.14 3.93 10.58
CA GLY A 57 1.20 2.61 9.96
C GLY A 57 -0.11 1.82 10.11
N GLN A 58 -0.80 1.90 11.26
CA GLN A 58 -2.12 1.31 11.44
C GLN A 58 -3.15 1.94 10.50
N ARG A 59 -3.12 3.27 10.36
CA ARG A 59 -3.99 4.02 9.45
C ARG A 59 -3.78 3.60 7.99
N GLN A 60 -2.53 3.44 7.56
CA GLN A 60 -2.23 2.94 6.21
C GLN A 60 -2.75 1.52 6.01
N ARG A 61 -2.48 0.60 6.95
CA ARG A 61 -2.97 -0.79 6.88
C ARG A 61 -4.51 -0.87 6.81
N LEU A 62 -5.23 -0.09 7.60
CA LEU A 62 -6.70 -0.03 7.54
C LEU A 62 -7.21 0.58 6.21
N SER A 63 -6.51 1.57 5.67
CA SER A 63 -6.86 2.14 4.36
C SER A 63 -6.64 1.13 3.22
N ILE A 64 -5.59 0.31 3.31
CA ILE A 64 -5.35 -0.79 2.37
C ILE A 64 -6.43 -1.88 2.53
N ALA A 65 -6.78 -2.31 3.77
CA ALA A 65 -7.84 -3.26 4.02
C ALA A 65 -9.15 -2.80 3.35
N ARG A 66 -9.52 -1.53 3.50
CA ARG A 66 -10.68 -0.94 2.83
C ARG A 66 -10.60 -0.99 1.31
N ALA A 67 -9.43 -0.78 0.74
CA ALA A 67 -9.26 -0.83 -0.71
C ALA A 67 -9.44 -2.25 -1.29
N ILE A 68 -9.06 -3.28 -0.53
CA ILE A 68 -9.02 -4.67 -0.98
C ILE A 68 -10.20 -5.54 -0.52
N VAL A 69 -11.08 -5.05 0.36
CA VAL A 69 -12.27 -5.79 0.83
C VAL A 69 -13.18 -6.20 -0.32
N LYS A 70 -13.19 -5.41 -1.40
CA LYS A 70 -13.87 -5.71 -2.65
C LYS A 70 -12.85 -5.82 -3.79
N PRO A 71 -12.83 -6.93 -4.56
CA PRO A 71 -11.99 -7.02 -5.77
C PRO A 71 -12.31 -5.90 -6.76
N ARG A 72 -11.26 -5.33 -7.33
CA ARG A 72 -11.35 -4.23 -8.31
C ARG A 72 -10.44 -4.50 -9.51
N PRO A 73 -10.81 -4.06 -10.72
CA PRO A 73 -9.95 -4.19 -11.90
C PRO A 73 -8.73 -3.27 -11.85
N ILE A 74 -8.79 -2.19 -11.08
CA ILE A 74 -7.71 -1.21 -10.94
C ILE A 74 -7.54 -0.85 -9.47
N TYR A 75 -6.29 -0.89 -8.98
CA TYR A 75 -5.89 -0.38 -7.66
C TYR A 75 -4.93 0.77 -7.81
N VAL A 76 -5.11 1.81 -7.01
CA VAL A 76 -4.19 2.94 -6.91
C VAL A 76 -3.71 3.05 -5.47
N PHE A 77 -2.40 2.95 -5.26
CA PHE A 77 -1.73 3.10 -3.98
C PHE A 77 -0.86 4.36 -4.02
N ASP A 78 -1.37 5.44 -3.42
CA ASP A 78 -0.66 6.71 -3.33
C ASP A 78 0.05 6.79 -1.98
N ASP A 79 1.37 6.65 -2.00
CA ASP A 79 2.27 6.62 -0.82
C ASP A 79 1.79 5.71 0.33
N SER A 80 1.05 4.65 -0.02
CA SER A 80 0.28 3.84 0.93
C SER A 80 1.14 2.93 1.82
N PHE A 81 2.45 2.87 1.57
CA PHE A 81 3.39 2.00 2.29
C PHE A 81 4.47 2.76 3.08
N SER A 82 4.45 4.10 3.03
CA SER A 82 5.54 4.94 3.55
C SER A 82 5.72 4.90 5.07
N ALA A 83 4.64 4.71 5.84
CA ALA A 83 4.68 4.64 7.30
C ALA A 83 4.85 3.22 7.84
N LEU A 84 5.12 2.23 6.97
CA LEU A 84 5.34 0.84 7.37
C LEU A 84 6.84 0.57 7.59
N ASP A 85 7.14 -0.22 8.62
CA ASP A 85 8.46 -0.81 8.77
C ASP A 85 8.71 -1.87 7.69
N PHE A 86 9.98 -2.20 7.46
CA PHE A 86 10.41 -3.11 6.39
C PHE A 86 9.74 -4.49 6.46
N LYS A 87 9.61 -5.07 7.66
CA LYS A 87 9.02 -6.40 7.85
C LYS A 87 7.53 -6.39 7.51
N THR A 88 6.81 -5.40 8.04
CA THR A 88 5.36 -5.23 7.78
C THR A 88 5.10 -4.95 6.29
N ASP A 89 5.88 -4.08 5.64
CA ASP A 89 5.77 -3.79 4.21
C ASP A 89 5.98 -5.06 3.36
N SER A 90 7.03 -5.84 3.65
CA SER A 90 7.33 -7.08 2.93
C SER A 90 6.20 -8.12 3.08
N SER A 91 5.72 -8.35 4.32
CA SER A 91 4.64 -9.30 4.60
C SER A 91 3.33 -8.88 3.93
N LEU A 92 3.01 -7.58 3.98
CA LEU A 92 1.82 -7.02 3.36
C LEU A 92 1.85 -7.20 1.84
N ARG A 93 2.97 -6.90 1.18
CA ARG A 93 3.11 -7.07 -0.27
C ARG A 93 2.98 -8.54 -0.68
N GLN A 94 3.56 -9.45 0.08
CA GLN A 94 3.43 -10.88 -0.15
C GLN A 94 1.96 -11.34 -0.05
N ALA A 95 1.24 -10.92 0.99
CA ALA A 95 -0.17 -11.25 1.19
C ALA A 95 -1.09 -10.57 0.16
N LEU A 96 -0.73 -9.36 -0.28
CA LEU A 96 -1.52 -8.58 -1.23
C LEU A 96 -1.47 -9.15 -2.66
N ARG A 97 -0.32 -9.70 -3.09
CA ARG A 97 -0.10 -10.21 -4.45
C ARG A 97 -1.24 -11.10 -4.98
N PRO A 98 -1.64 -12.19 -4.29
CA PRO A 98 -2.72 -13.05 -4.79
C PRO A 98 -4.07 -12.32 -4.83
N ARG A 99 -4.30 -11.37 -3.91
CA ARG A 99 -5.57 -10.63 -3.82
C ARG A 99 -5.79 -9.69 -4.99
N ILE A 100 -4.74 -9.08 -5.53
CA ILE A 100 -4.78 -8.12 -6.64
C ILE A 100 -4.33 -8.75 -7.98
N ALA A 101 -4.11 -10.07 -8.01
CA ALA A 101 -3.70 -10.76 -9.22
C ALA A 101 -4.74 -10.56 -10.35
N GLY A 102 -4.27 -10.24 -11.56
CA GLY A 102 -5.11 -9.92 -12.70
C GLY A 102 -5.68 -8.50 -12.74
N SER A 103 -5.38 -7.68 -11.72
CA SER A 103 -5.76 -6.25 -11.71
C SER A 103 -4.61 -5.38 -12.21
N THR A 104 -4.94 -4.21 -12.75
CA THR A 104 -3.95 -3.16 -12.98
C THR A 104 -3.63 -2.46 -11.66
N VAL A 105 -2.34 -2.36 -11.34
CA VAL A 105 -1.89 -1.74 -10.09
C VAL A 105 -1.03 -0.53 -10.38
N LEU A 106 -1.46 0.64 -9.94
CA LEU A 106 -0.70 1.88 -9.98
C LEU A 106 -0.18 2.20 -8.58
N ILE A 107 1.14 2.28 -8.44
CA ILE A 107 1.79 2.64 -7.17
C ILE A 107 2.51 3.97 -7.36
N ILE A 108 2.13 4.97 -6.57
CA ILE A 108 2.82 6.25 -6.49
C ILE A 108 3.72 6.18 -5.26
N THR A 109 5.03 6.33 -5.47
CA THR A 109 6.00 6.16 -4.40
C THR A 109 7.29 6.93 -4.70
N GLN A 110 7.98 7.34 -3.65
CA GLN A 110 9.35 7.85 -3.74
C GLN A 110 10.39 6.75 -3.42
N ARG A 111 9.97 5.54 -3.03
CA ARG A 111 10.87 4.45 -2.64
C ARG A 111 11.24 3.57 -3.85
N ILE A 112 12.51 3.51 -4.18
CA ILE A 112 13.03 2.66 -5.26
C ILE A 112 12.78 1.17 -4.95
N SER A 113 12.94 0.74 -3.70
CA SER A 113 12.65 -0.63 -3.27
C SER A 113 11.21 -1.07 -3.57
N THR A 114 10.27 -0.11 -3.61
CA THR A 114 8.88 -0.34 -4.00
C THR A 114 8.73 -0.41 -5.51
N ALA A 115 9.38 0.49 -6.24
CA ALA A 115 9.21 0.66 -7.69
C ALA A 115 9.97 -0.38 -8.52
N LYS A 116 11.17 -0.82 -8.08
CA LYS A 116 12.11 -1.60 -8.89
C LYS A 116 11.57 -2.92 -9.44
N ASN A 117 10.56 -3.50 -8.79
CA ASN A 117 9.96 -4.77 -9.21
C ASN A 117 8.64 -4.58 -10.01
N SER A 118 8.33 -3.37 -10.43
CA SER A 118 7.15 -3.09 -11.26
C SER A 118 7.41 -3.42 -12.73
N ASP A 119 6.38 -3.84 -13.45
CA ASP A 119 6.45 -4.13 -14.89
C ASP A 119 6.85 -2.88 -15.69
N GLN A 120 6.42 -1.72 -15.22
CA GLN A 120 6.74 -0.43 -15.81
C GLN A 120 6.86 0.65 -14.74
N ILE A 121 7.88 1.48 -14.85
CA ILE A 121 8.11 2.65 -14.00
C ILE A 121 7.98 3.90 -14.85
N ILE A 122 7.28 4.90 -14.33
CA ILE A 122 7.17 6.24 -14.90
C ILE A 122 7.86 7.20 -13.94
N VAL A 123 8.93 7.82 -14.39
CA VAL A 123 9.67 8.82 -13.60
C VAL A 123 9.12 10.19 -13.91
N MET A 124 8.74 10.91 -12.86
CA MET A 124 8.18 12.26 -12.97
C MET A 124 9.09 13.26 -12.28
N ASP A 125 9.32 14.40 -12.93
CA ASP A 125 10.00 15.54 -12.38
C ASP A 125 9.26 16.83 -12.79
N ASN A 126 9.00 17.71 -11.81
CA ASN A 126 8.30 18.99 -12.02
C ASN A 126 7.01 18.85 -12.85
N GLY A 127 6.21 17.79 -12.60
CA GLY A 127 4.94 17.54 -13.28
C GLY A 127 5.07 16.98 -14.71
N ARG A 128 6.30 16.61 -15.14
CA ARG A 128 6.57 16.05 -16.47
C ARG A 128 7.12 14.63 -16.35
N VAL A 129 6.80 13.79 -17.32
CA VAL A 129 7.42 12.46 -17.46
C VAL A 129 8.81 12.65 -18.06
N VAL A 130 9.85 12.27 -17.30
CA VAL A 130 11.26 12.36 -17.68
C VAL A 130 11.90 11.00 -17.98
N GLY A 131 11.22 9.89 -17.60
CA GLY A 131 11.67 8.53 -17.91
C GLY A 131 10.51 7.55 -17.88
N LYS A 132 10.61 6.48 -18.70
CA LYS A 132 9.64 5.39 -18.76
C LYS A 132 10.35 4.10 -19.16
N GLY A 133 10.22 3.06 -18.35
CA GLY A 133 10.87 1.77 -18.60
C GLY A 133 10.77 0.85 -17.40
N ASN A 134 11.54 -0.23 -17.38
CA ASN A 134 11.77 -1.02 -16.18
C ASN A 134 12.96 -0.44 -15.38
N HIS A 135 13.26 -1.04 -14.24
CA HIS A 135 14.35 -0.59 -13.37
C HIS A 135 15.69 -0.52 -14.11
N ARG A 136 16.04 -1.57 -14.84
CA ARG A 136 17.32 -1.68 -15.58
C ARG A 136 17.44 -0.61 -16.66
N ASP A 137 16.41 -0.45 -17.49
CA ASP A 137 16.42 0.53 -18.58
C ASP A 137 16.57 1.95 -18.04
N LEU A 138 15.92 2.25 -16.91
CA LEU A 138 16.00 3.58 -16.28
C LEU A 138 17.32 3.83 -15.58
N MET A 139 17.96 2.79 -15.03
CA MET A 139 19.32 2.90 -14.49
C MET A 139 20.35 3.20 -15.58
N GLU A 140 20.09 2.82 -16.84
CA GLU A 140 21.00 3.11 -17.97
C GLU A 140 20.70 4.46 -18.63
N SER A 141 19.43 4.91 -18.65
CA SER A 141 18.97 6.00 -19.53
C SER A 141 18.37 7.23 -18.84
N CYS A 142 18.06 7.18 -17.54
CA CYS A 142 17.35 8.26 -16.85
C CYS A 142 18.13 8.80 -15.66
N THR A 143 18.78 9.96 -15.83
CA THR A 143 19.60 10.59 -14.78
C THR A 143 18.80 10.84 -13.50
N THR A 144 17.57 11.37 -13.60
CA THR A 144 16.70 11.59 -12.43
C THR A 144 16.44 10.29 -11.67
N TYR A 145 16.22 9.18 -12.38
CA TYR A 145 16.01 7.87 -11.73
C TYR A 145 17.28 7.37 -11.04
N GLN A 146 18.43 7.53 -11.70
CA GLN A 146 19.75 7.16 -11.14
C GLN A 146 20.05 7.94 -9.85
N GLU A 147 19.78 9.26 -9.83
CA GLU A 147 19.95 10.09 -8.65
C GLU A 147 19.09 9.64 -7.48
N ILE A 148 17.80 9.34 -7.72
CA ILE A 148 16.89 8.82 -6.70
C ILE A 148 17.37 7.46 -6.21
N ALA A 149 17.75 6.56 -7.11
CA ALA A 149 18.22 5.22 -6.76
C ALA A 149 19.51 5.28 -5.93
N SER A 150 20.49 6.07 -6.35
CA SER A 150 21.77 6.24 -5.66
C SER A 150 21.64 6.84 -4.26
N SER A 151 20.59 7.62 -4.02
CA SER A 151 20.29 8.17 -2.69
C SER A 151 19.67 7.16 -1.71
N GLN A 152 19.17 6.03 -2.19
CA GLN A 152 18.37 5.08 -1.41
C GLN A 152 18.93 3.66 -1.39
N LEU A 153 19.69 3.25 -2.38
CA LEU A 153 20.24 1.91 -2.52
C LEU A 153 21.72 1.89 -2.18
N THR A 154 22.18 0.77 -1.63
CA THR A 154 23.62 0.52 -1.43
C THR A 154 24.31 0.22 -2.76
N ALA A 155 25.64 0.31 -2.79
CA ALA A 155 26.41 -0.04 -3.99
C ALA A 155 26.18 -1.49 -4.47
N GLU A 156 25.90 -2.42 -3.55
CA GLU A 156 25.58 -3.82 -3.84
C GLU A 156 24.18 -3.98 -4.47
N GLU A 157 23.24 -3.12 -4.13
CA GLU A 157 21.86 -3.14 -4.66
C GLU A 157 21.73 -2.41 -6.00
N LEU A 158 22.75 -1.60 -6.38
CA LEU A 158 22.84 -0.89 -7.65
C LEU A 158 23.53 -1.70 -8.74
N ALA A 159 24.28 -2.76 -8.41
CA ALA A 159 25.00 -3.64 -9.30
C ALA A 159 24.12 -4.76 -9.85
#